data_d3df340da2792f56c2e50b7f4b572262
#
_entry.id   d3df340da2792f56c2e50b7f4b572262
#
_cell.length_a   1.000
_cell.length_b   1.000
_cell.length_c   1.000
_cell.angle_alpha   90.00
_cell.angle_beta   90.00
_cell.angle_gamma   90.00
#
_symmetry.space_group_name_H-M   'P 1'
#
loop_
_entity.id
_entity.type
_entity.pdbx_description
1 polymer ?
#
loop_
_entity_poly.entity_id
_entity_poly.type
_entity_poly.pdbx_seq_one_letter_code
_entity_poly.pdbx_strand_id
1 'polypeptide(L)'
;DPTVRRGRTPSGRHFTLTDTVGFVRHLPHALVEAFKSTLEEVTAADLLMIVLDGTDPDPFGQLNAVREAIRDLRPNDAPELVVVNKADIADPDVLAAIRRELPQRVEVSALTGQGIEHLLQRLDEDLPDPLVAVDAVIGFERGDLVSRVYEVGTHVGVEHLDSGTHVQARVPADLA
;
A
#
# COMPACT_ATOMS: atom_id res chain seq x y z
N ASP A 1 20.85 -0.18 2.50
CA ASP A 1 19.92 0.97 2.44
C ASP A 1 18.69 0.58 1.64
N PRO A 2 17.49 0.77 2.16
CA PRO A 2 16.27 0.49 1.42
C PRO A 2 16.17 1.36 0.17
N THR A 3 15.71 0.77 -0.92
CA THR A 3 15.49 1.52 -2.16
C THR A 3 14.05 2.01 -2.20
N VAL A 4 13.86 3.33 -2.11
CA VAL A 4 12.53 3.96 -2.18
C VAL A 4 12.24 4.39 -3.62
N ARG A 5 11.09 3.98 -4.14
CA ARG A 5 10.56 4.36 -5.45
C ARG A 5 9.20 5.01 -5.31
N ARG A 6 8.94 6.01 -6.13
CA ARG A 6 7.62 6.64 -6.21
C ARG A 6 6.83 6.07 -7.37
N GLY A 7 5.57 5.78 -7.13
CA GLY A 7 4.61 5.33 -8.12
C GLY A 7 3.34 6.19 -8.11
N ARG A 8 2.47 5.89 -9.06
CA ARG A 8 1.16 6.52 -9.19
C ARG A 8 0.13 5.47 -9.56
N THR A 9 -1.00 5.46 -8.88
CA THR A 9 -2.12 4.57 -9.18
C THR A 9 -2.94 5.09 -10.37
N PRO A 10 -3.84 4.28 -10.94
CA PRO A 10 -4.73 4.71 -12.01
C PRO A 10 -5.61 5.91 -11.67
N SER A 11 -6.07 6.04 -10.41
CA SER A 11 -6.82 7.21 -9.93
C SER A 11 -5.96 8.46 -9.77
N GLY A 12 -4.63 8.32 -9.89
CA GLY A 12 -3.69 9.42 -9.78
C GLY A 12 -3.08 9.60 -8.40
N ARG A 13 -3.38 8.74 -7.42
CA ARG A 13 -2.78 8.77 -6.09
C ARG A 13 -1.29 8.45 -6.18
N HIS A 14 -0.49 9.19 -5.44
CA HIS A 14 0.92 8.90 -5.28
C HIS A 14 1.15 7.91 -4.14
N PHE A 15 2.05 6.97 -4.36
CA PHE A 15 2.53 6.05 -3.32
C PHE A 15 4.05 5.94 -3.37
N THR A 16 4.63 5.51 -2.27
CA THR A 16 6.04 5.12 -2.21
C THR A 16 6.14 3.62 -2.02
N LEU A 17 7.00 2.99 -2.80
CA LEU A 17 7.37 1.59 -2.66
C LEU A 17 8.77 1.54 -2.08
N THR A 18 8.89 0.95 -0.88
CA THR A 18 10.18 0.69 -0.24
C THR A 18 10.53 -0.77 -0.44
N ASP A 19 11.60 -1.01 -1.20
CA ASP A 19 12.12 -2.37 -1.39
C ASP A 19 12.98 -2.74 -0.17
N THR A 20 12.60 -3.83 0.49
CA THR A 20 13.36 -4.38 1.61
C THR A 20 14.33 -5.45 1.10
N VAL A 21 15.29 -5.83 1.93
CA VAL A 21 16.17 -6.97 1.60
C VAL A 21 15.34 -8.24 1.52
N GLY A 22 15.50 -9.02 0.43
CA GLY A 22 14.73 -10.23 0.19
C GLY A 22 14.87 -11.24 1.35
N PHE A 23 13.76 -11.82 1.78
CA PHE A 23 13.77 -12.89 2.79
C PHE A 23 14.41 -14.14 2.19
N VAL A 24 15.57 -14.51 2.72
CA VAL A 24 16.29 -15.73 2.33
C VAL A 24 15.67 -16.89 3.11
N ARG A 25 15.43 -18.03 2.45
CA ARG A 25 15.09 -19.29 3.13
C ARG A 25 16.11 -19.55 4.24
N HIS A 26 15.67 -19.71 5.47
CA HIS A 26 16.49 -19.84 6.68
C HIS A 26 17.26 -18.57 7.06
N LEU A 27 16.56 -17.52 7.54
CA LEU A 27 17.22 -16.43 8.26
C LEU A 27 17.73 -16.96 9.61
N PRO A 28 19.05 -17.00 9.85
CA PRO A 28 19.56 -17.27 11.20
C PRO A 28 19.09 -16.17 12.15
N HIS A 29 18.70 -16.52 13.37
CA HIS A 29 18.27 -15.56 14.41
C HIS A 29 19.26 -14.39 14.61
N ALA A 30 20.54 -14.59 14.37
CA ALA A 30 21.56 -13.54 14.42
C ALA A 30 21.42 -12.47 13.33
N LEU A 31 20.80 -12.78 12.18
CA LEU A 31 20.52 -11.83 11.12
C LEU A 31 19.25 -11.03 11.38
N VAL A 32 18.31 -11.52 12.19
CA VAL A 32 17.08 -10.80 12.56
C VAL A 32 17.43 -9.48 13.29
N GLU A 33 18.47 -9.46 14.11
CA GLU A 33 18.92 -8.21 14.76
C GLU A 33 19.56 -7.20 13.78
N ALA A 34 20.31 -7.67 12.79
CA ALA A 34 20.84 -6.82 11.73
C ALA A 34 19.73 -6.29 10.79
N PHE A 35 18.61 -7.01 10.69
CA PHE A 35 17.43 -6.61 9.90
C PHE A 35 16.52 -5.63 10.63
N LYS A 36 16.64 -5.46 11.95
CA LYS A 36 15.74 -4.57 12.73
C LYS A 36 15.66 -3.16 12.17
N SER A 37 16.76 -2.57 11.71
CA SER A 37 16.75 -1.23 11.10
C SER A 37 16.05 -1.18 9.73
N THR A 38 16.07 -2.29 8.98
CA THR A 38 15.36 -2.40 7.70
C THR A 38 13.88 -2.73 7.91
N LEU A 39 13.56 -3.36 9.04
CA LEU A 39 12.20 -3.73 9.44
C LEU A 39 11.41 -2.57 10.09
N GLU A 40 12.06 -1.49 10.48
CA GLU A 40 11.38 -0.23 10.87
C GLU A 40 10.50 0.30 9.74
N GLU A 41 10.91 0.12 8.48
CA GLU A 41 10.10 0.45 7.30
C GLU A 41 8.79 -0.36 7.23
N VAL A 42 8.80 -1.62 7.68
CA VAL A 42 7.60 -2.47 7.74
C VAL A 42 6.61 -1.93 8.75
N THR A 43 7.07 -1.36 9.87
CA THR A 43 6.20 -0.81 10.92
C THR A 43 5.52 0.49 10.51
N ALA A 44 6.11 1.22 9.56
CA ALA A 44 5.58 2.49 9.04
C ALA A 44 4.76 2.33 7.76
N ALA A 45 4.66 1.11 7.22
CA ALA A 45 3.97 0.87 5.95
C ALA A 45 2.44 0.88 6.12
N ASP A 46 1.75 1.58 5.22
CA ASP A 46 0.30 1.58 5.11
C ASP A 46 -0.25 0.29 4.48
N LEU A 47 0.55 -0.41 3.69
CA LEU A 47 0.24 -1.66 3.01
C LEU A 47 1.49 -2.53 2.91
N LEU A 48 1.38 -3.81 3.25
CA LEU A 48 2.45 -4.79 3.09
C LEU A 48 2.23 -5.58 1.80
N MET A 49 3.14 -5.44 0.84
CA MET A 49 3.12 -6.22 -0.39
C MET A 49 4.11 -7.38 -0.30
N ILE A 50 3.60 -8.60 -0.22
CA ILE A 50 4.42 -9.84 -0.19
C ILE A 50 4.52 -10.37 -1.61
N VAL A 51 5.75 -10.39 -2.16
CA VAL A 51 6.01 -10.88 -3.51
C VAL A 51 6.51 -12.32 -3.43
N LEU A 52 5.74 -13.24 -4.01
CA LEU A 52 6.08 -14.66 -4.15
C LEU A 52 6.64 -14.95 -5.54
N ASP A 53 7.59 -15.86 -5.62
CA ASP A 53 8.03 -16.42 -6.89
C ASP A 53 7.06 -17.55 -7.31
N GLY A 54 6.31 -17.33 -8.40
CA GLY A 54 5.37 -18.31 -8.93
C GLY A 54 6.02 -19.60 -9.44
N THR A 55 7.35 -19.60 -9.63
CA THR A 55 8.12 -20.78 -10.03
C THR A 55 8.68 -21.57 -8.85
N ASP A 56 8.51 -21.07 -7.62
CA ASP A 56 8.96 -21.77 -6.42
C ASP A 56 8.15 -23.06 -6.23
N PRO A 57 8.79 -24.20 -5.95
CA PRO A 57 8.10 -25.46 -5.70
C PRO A 57 7.28 -25.46 -4.39
N ASP A 58 7.54 -24.55 -3.46
CA ASP A 58 6.83 -24.40 -2.19
C ASP A 58 6.48 -22.93 -1.89
N PRO A 59 5.57 -22.32 -2.67
CA PRO A 59 5.20 -20.91 -2.48
C PRO A 59 4.48 -20.66 -1.16
N PHE A 60 3.79 -21.66 -0.61
CA PHE A 60 3.08 -21.53 0.67
C PHE A 60 4.04 -21.56 1.86
N GLY A 61 5.07 -22.42 1.81
CA GLY A 61 6.13 -22.42 2.81
C GLY A 61 6.89 -21.11 2.82
N GLN A 62 7.16 -20.53 1.64
CA GLN A 62 7.77 -19.21 1.52
C GLN A 62 6.88 -18.13 2.13
N LEU A 63 5.59 -18.09 1.80
CA LEU A 63 4.63 -17.13 2.35
C LEU A 63 4.54 -17.22 3.87
N ASN A 64 4.46 -18.43 4.41
CA ASN A 64 4.38 -18.65 5.86
C ASN A 64 5.66 -18.19 6.58
N ALA A 65 6.83 -18.46 6.02
CA ALA A 65 8.10 -18.01 6.57
C ALA A 65 8.20 -16.47 6.61
N VAL A 66 7.76 -15.79 5.55
CA VAL A 66 7.71 -14.32 5.51
C VAL A 66 6.74 -13.78 6.57
N ARG A 67 5.52 -14.34 6.64
CA ARG A 67 4.51 -13.92 7.63
C ARG A 67 4.97 -14.14 9.07
N GLU A 68 5.68 -15.22 9.33
CA GLU A 68 6.27 -15.48 10.65
C GLU A 68 7.35 -14.45 10.99
N ALA A 69 8.23 -14.13 10.04
CA ALA A 69 9.32 -13.18 10.24
C ALA A 69 8.83 -11.74 10.50
N ILE A 70 7.69 -11.33 9.89
CA ILE A 70 7.14 -9.98 10.07
C ILE A 70 6.04 -9.88 11.13
N ARG A 71 5.66 -11.00 11.76
CA ARG A 71 4.52 -11.05 12.71
C ARG A 71 4.62 -10.02 13.83
N ASP A 72 5.81 -9.94 14.46
CA ASP A 72 6.05 -9.08 15.62
C ASP A 72 6.33 -7.62 15.23
N LEU A 73 6.48 -7.36 13.94
CA LEU A 73 6.85 -6.06 13.38
C LEU A 73 5.69 -5.40 12.65
N ARG A 74 4.71 -6.20 12.26
CA ARG A 74 3.56 -5.73 11.49
C ARG A 74 2.73 -4.75 12.32
N PRO A 75 2.40 -3.55 11.79
CA PRO A 75 1.38 -2.71 12.38
C PRO A 75 0.09 -3.52 12.50
N ASN A 76 -0.59 -3.42 13.63
CA ASN A 76 -1.74 -4.29 13.94
C ASN A 76 -2.85 -4.31 12.88
N ASP A 77 -2.93 -3.29 12.02
CA ASP A 77 -4.00 -3.11 11.04
C ASP A 77 -3.51 -2.92 9.59
N ALA A 78 -2.21 -3.00 9.30
CA ALA A 78 -1.74 -2.85 7.91
C ALA A 78 -2.25 -4.00 7.03
N PRO A 79 -3.00 -3.72 5.95
CA PRO A 79 -3.46 -4.73 5.02
C PRO A 79 -2.28 -5.42 4.33
N GLU A 80 -2.51 -6.65 3.87
CA GLU A 80 -1.53 -7.46 3.17
C GLU A 80 -2.00 -7.74 1.74
N LEU A 81 -1.16 -7.43 0.76
CA LEU A 81 -1.37 -7.78 -0.64
C LEU A 81 -0.35 -8.84 -1.07
N VAL A 82 -0.80 -10.03 -1.42
CA VAL A 82 0.06 -11.08 -1.97
C VAL A 82 0.14 -10.95 -3.49
N VAL A 83 1.35 -10.83 -4.00
CA VAL A 83 1.66 -10.71 -5.43
C VAL A 83 2.48 -11.94 -5.86
N VAL A 84 2.00 -12.67 -6.85
CA VAL A 84 2.69 -13.83 -7.43
C VAL A 84 3.39 -13.37 -8.71
N ASN A 85 4.70 -13.22 -8.63
CA ASN A 85 5.53 -12.82 -9.78
C ASN A 85 5.98 -14.02 -10.60
N LYS A 86 6.43 -13.77 -11.81
CA LYS A 86 6.81 -14.77 -12.82
C LYS A 86 5.66 -15.68 -13.26
N ALA A 87 4.43 -15.16 -13.23
CA ALA A 87 3.24 -15.91 -13.62
C ALA A 87 3.26 -16.38 -15.09
N ASP A 88 4.09 -15.74 -15.94
CA ASP A 88 4.29 -16.09 -17.35
C ASP A 88 5.01 -17.43 -17.57
N ILE A 89 5.80 -17.87 -16.59
CA ILE A 89 6.60 -19.11 -16.66
C ILE A 89 6.30 -20.09 -15.49
N ALA A 90 5.38 -19.73 -14.61
CA ALA A 90 4.97 -20.58 -13.48
C ALA A 90 4.21 -21.83 -13.95
N ASP A 91 4.35 -22.92 -13.20
CA ASP A 91 3.58 -24.15 -13.44
C ASP A 91 2.09 -23.88 -13.28
N PRO A 92 1.24 -24.25 -14.27
CA PRO A 92 -0.21 -24.06 -14.20
C PRO A 92 -0.87 -24.70 -12.97
N ASP A 93 -0.39 -25.86 -12.52
CA ASP A 93 -0.94 -26.58 -11.37
C ASP A 93 -0.58 -25.85 -10.06
N VAL A 94 0.64 -25.28 -9.96
CA VAL A 94 1.05 -24.44 -8.84
C VAL A 94 0.21 -23.17 -8.81
N LEU A 95 0.01 -22.50 -9.94
CA LEU A 95 -0.86 -21.31 -10.01
C LEU A 95 -2.32 -21.64 -9.64
N ALA A 96 -2.84 -22.80 -10.08
CA ALA A 96 -4.18 -23.23 -9.70
C ALA A 96 -4.34 -23.47 -8.20
N ALA A 97 -3.30 -24.03 -7.54
CA ALA A 97 -3.26 -24.19 -6.10
C ALA A 97 -3.21 -22.83 -5.38
N ILE A 98 -2.36 -21.91 -5.85
CA ILE A 98 -2.27 -20.54 -5.31
C ILE A 98 -3.63 -19.82 -5.45
N ARG A 99 -4.30 -19.95 -6.59
CA ARG A 99 -5.63 -19.35 -6.82
C ARG A 99 -6.67 -19.80 -5.83
N ARG A 100 -6.64 -21.07 -5.47
CA ARG A 100 -7.59 -21.67 -4.53
C ARG A 100 -7.34 -21.20 -3.09
N GLU A 101 -6.07 -21.16 -2.67
CA GLU A 101 -5.70 -20.86 -1.28
C GLU A 101 -5.61 -19.34 -1.00
N LEU A 102 -5.30 -18.54 -2.03
CA LEU A 102 -5.12 -17.10 -1.94
C LEU A 102 -6.03 -16.37 -2.96
N PRO A 103 -7.34 -16.32 -2.75
CA PRO A 103 -8.28 -15.74 -3.71
C PRO A 103 -8.04 -14.24 -3.96
N GLN A 104 -7.44 -13.53 -2.99
CA GLN A 104 -7.16 -12.09 -3.06
C GLN A 104 -5.79 -11.75 -3.68
N ARG A 105 -4.99 -12.76 -4.13
CA ARG A 105 -3.68 -12.50 -4.75
C ARG A 105 -3.80 -11.73 -6.07
N VAL A 106 -2.68 -11.12 -6.48
CA VAL A 106 -2.48 -10.59 -7.83
C VAL A 106 -1.37 -11.37 -8.52
N GLU A 107 -1.60 -11.83 -9.75
CA GLU A 107 -0.61 -12.53 -10.57
C GLU A 107 0.02 -11.55 -11.55
N VAL A 108 1.35 -11.49 -11.57
CA VAL A 108 2.11 -10.59 -12.42
C VAL A 108 3.31 -11.28 -13.07
N SER A 109 3.79 -10.69 -14.14
CA SER A 109 5.16 -10.91 -14.63
C SER A 109 5.85 -9.54 -14.74
N ALA A 110 6.79 -9.29 -13.87
CA ALA A 110 7.59 -8.07 -13.92
C ALA A 110 8.44 -8.00 -15.21
N LEU A 111 8.75 -9.15 -15.83
CA LEU A 111 9.50 -9.21 -17.06
C LEU A 111 8.66 -8.79 -18.28
N THR A 112 7.43 -9.29 -18.38
CA THR A 112 6.56 -9.07 -19.55
C THR A 112 5.60 -7.91 -19.38
N GLY A 113 5.38 -7.44 -18.14
CA GLY A 113 4.37 -6.43 -17.79
C GLY A 113 2.97 -7.01 -17.57
N GLN A 114 2.79 -8.32 -17.74
CA GLN A 114 1.50 -8.98 -17.51
C GLN A 114 1.02 -8.74 -16.08
N GLY A 115 -0.25 -8.37 -15.91
CA GLY A 115 -0.89 -8.19 -14.61
C GLY A 115 -0.50 -6.92 -13.84
N ILE A 116 0.43 -6.10 -14.34
CA ILE A 116 0.88 -4.87 -13.65
C ILE A 116 -0.27 -3.85 -13.53
N GLU A 117 -1.10 -3.71 -14.56
CA GLU A 117 -2.27 -2.82 -14.48
C GLU A 117 -3.24 -3.24 -13.37
N HIS A 118 -3.51 -4.54 -13.25
CA HIS A 118 -4.32 -5.10 -12.17
C HIS A 118 -3.67 -4.90 -10.80
N LEU A 119 -2.35 -5.03 -10.70
CA LEU A 119 -1.63 -4.72 -9.46
C LEU A 119 -1.81 -3.25 -9.05
N LEU A 120 -1.70 -2.32 -10.00
CA LEU A 120 -1.90 -0.90 -9.72
C LEU A 120 -3.34 -0.57 -9.31
N GLN A 121 -4.34 -1.23 -9.90
CA GLN A 121 -5.74 -1.12 -9.49
C GLN A 121 -5.93 -1.62 -8.05
N ARG A 122 -5.36 -2.78 -7.70
CA ARG A 122 -5.43 -3.32 -6.34
C ARG A 122 -4.73 -2.43 -5.32
N LEU A 123 -3.59 -1.83 -5.68
CA LEU A 123 -2.92 -0.83 -4.82
C LEU A 123 -3.82 0.40 -4.58
N ASP A 124 -4.56 0.81 -5.59
CA ASP A 124 -5.50 1.93 -5.48
C ASP A 124 -6.67 1.63 -4.53
N GLU A 125 -7.13 0.38 -4.52
CA GLU A 125 -8.21 -0.11 -3.65
C GLU A 125 -7.74 -0.37 -2.21
N ASP A 126 -6.57 -1.01 -2.05
CA ASP A 126 -6.09 -1.52 -0.76
C ASP A 126 -5.33 -0.47 0.06
N LEU A 127 -4.74 0.56 -0.59
CA LEU A 127 -4.09 1.65 0.13
C LEU A 127 -5.11 2.49 0.89
N PRO A 128 -4.88 2.82 2.16
CA PRO A 128 -5.77 3.68 2.91
C PRO A 128 -5.91 5.04 2.21
N ASP A 129 -7.11 5.58 2.23
CA ASP A 129 -7.35 6.89 1.66
C ASP A 129 -6.75 7.96 2.58
N PRO A 130 -5.77 8.75 2.11
CA PRO A 130 -5.12 9.76 2.94
C PRO A 130 -6.01 10.99 3.20
N LEU A 131 -7.20 11.03 2.57
CA LEU A 131 -8.11 12.16 2.68
C LEU A 131 -9.18 11.93 3.74
N VAL A 132 -9.35 12.89 4.61
CA VAL A 132 -10.39 12.93 5.65
C VAL A 132 -11.55 13.78 5.15
N ALA A 133 -12.78 13.34 5.43
CA ALA A 133 -13.96 14.15 5.15
C ALA A 133 -14.07 15.26 6.20
N VAL A 134 -14.20 16.49 5.73
CA VAL A 134 -14.41 17.70 6.55
C VAL A 134 -15.76 18.29 6.18
N ASP A 135 -16.54 18.65 7.20
CA ASP A 135 -17.76 19.41 7.11
C ASP A 135 -17.71 20.48 8.22
N ALA A 136 -17.35 21.71 7.86
CA ALA A 136 -17.06 22.75 8.85
C ALA A 136 -17.42 24.13 8.33
N VAL A 137 -17.70 25.06 9.26
CA VAL A 137 -17.84 26.48 8.97
C VAL A 137 -16.53 27.21 9.34
N ILE A 138 -15.87 27.76 8.33
CA ILE A 138 -14.62 28.50 8.48
C ILE A 138 -14.95 29.98 8.56
N GLY A 139 -14.54 30.64 9.69
CA GLY A 139 -14.74 32.08 9.85
C GLY A 139 -14.02 32.90 8.75
N PHE A 140 -14.54 34.06 8.45
CA PHE A 140 -14.00 34.94 7.39
C PHE A 140 -12.54 35.35 7.59
N GLU A 141 -12.07 35.37 8.85
CA GLU A 141 -10.69 35.64 9.22
C GLU A 141 -9.71 34.53 8.79
N ARG A 142 -10.23 33.34 8.47
CA ARG A 142 -9.43 32.17 8.05
C ARG A 142 -9.64 31.81 6.57
N GLY A 143 -9.73 32.82 5.73
CA GLY A 143 -9.81 32.63 4.27
C GLY A 143 -8.60 31.86 3.68
N ASP A 144 -7.46 31.86 4.39
CA ASP A 144 -6.29 31.03 4.08
C ASP A 144 -6.63 29.55 4.05
N LEU A 145 -7.43 29.05 5.02
CA LEU A 145 -7.86 27.65 5.06
C LEU A 145 -8.79 27.29 3.90
N VAL A 146 -9.72 28.19 3.56
CA VAL A 146 -10.62 27.97 2.43
C VAL A 146 -9.80 27.85 1.12
N SER A 147 -8.81 28.71 0.92
CA SER A 147 -7.92 28.63 -0.25
C SER A 147 -7.15 27.31 -0.29
N ARG A 148 -6.59 26.85 0.86
CA ARG A 148 -5.89 25.58 0.92
C ARG A 148 -6.81 24.39 0.64
N VAL A 149 -8.07 24.41 1.09
CA VAL A 149 -9.04 23.36 0.75
C VAL A 149 -9.27 23.28 -0.76
N TYR A 150 -9.35 24.42 -1.46
CA TYR A 150 -9.46 24.43 -2.92
C TYR A 150 -8.20 23.90 -3.62
N GLU A 151 -7.02 24.13 -3.07
CA GLU A 151 -5.74 23.68 -3.67
C GLU A 151 -5.50 22.19 -3.53
N VAL A 152 -5.82 21.61 -2.36
CA VAL A 152 -5.44 20.21 -2.05
C VAL A 152 -6.64 19.29 -1.81
N GLY A 153 -7.84 19.85 -1.64
CA GLY A 153 -9.07 19.10 -1.38
C GLY A 153 -9.69 18.50 -2.64
N THR A 154 -10.52 17.48 -2.43
CA THR A 154 -11.37 16.87 -3.46
C THR A 154 -12.83 16.95 -3.05
N HIS A 155 -13.75 16.87 -4.02
CA HIS A 155 -15.21 16.98 -3.79
C HIS A 155 -15.57 18.22 -2.98
N VAL A 156 -14.96 19.36 -3.34
CA VAL A 156 -15.14 20.62 -2.59
C VAL A 156 -16.50 21.24 -2.90
N GLY A 157 -17.35 21.29 -1.86
CA GLY A 157 -18.58 22.09 -1.81
C GLY A 157 -18.38 23.28 -0.87
N VAL A 158 -18.78 24.46 -1.32
CA VAL A 158 -18.65 25.69 -0.51
C VAL A 158 -19.96 26.47 -0.56
N GLU A 159 -20.43 26.91 0.62
CA GLU A 159 -21.58 27.78 0.80
C GLU A 159 -21.19 28.94 1.71
N HIS A 160 -21.53 30.17 1.31
CA HIS A 160 -21.30 31.35 2.14
C HIS A 160 -22.47 31.58 3.07
N LEU A 161 -22.18 31.61 4.36
CA LEU A 161 -23.13 31.87 5.44
C LEU A 161 -22.81 33.24 6.09
N ASP A 162 -23.75 33.79 6.85
CA ASP A 162 -23.52 35.04 7.61
C ASP A 162 -22.38 34.91 8.63
N SER A 163 -22.12 33.69 9.13
CA SER A 163 -21.10 33.39 10.15
C SER A 163 -19.73 32.97 9.57
N GLY A 164 -19.63 32.80 8.25
CA GLY A 164 -18.40 32.31 7.61
C GLY A 164 -18.68 31.53 6.33
N THR A 165 -17.72 30.71 5.93
CA THR A 165 -17.79 29.86 4.75
C THR A 165 -17.96 28.40 5.20
N HIS A 166 -19.10 27.79 4.92
CA HIS A 166 -19.33 26.36 5.09
C HIS A 166 -18.61 25.59 4.00
N VAL A 167 -17.78 24.63 4.39
CA VAL A 167 -16.95 23.84 3.52
C VAL A 167 -17.22 22.36 3.75
N GLN A 168 -17.58 21.66 2.69
CA GLN A 168 -17.64 20.20 2.63
C GLN A 168 -16.60 19.73 1.65
N ALA A 169 -15.61 18.97 2.11
CA ALA A 169 -14.50 18.53 1.27
C ALA A 169 -13.86 17.27 1.83
N ARG A 170 -13.05 16.60 1.01
CA ARG A 170 -12.09 15.62 1.49
C ARG A 170 -10.69 16.25 1.39
N VAL A 171 -9.99 16.33 2.50
CA VAL A 171 -8.69 17.02 2.61
C VAL A 171 -7.67 16.09 3.27
N PRO A 172 -6.36 16.33 3.04
CA PRO A 172 -5.31 15.67 3.82
C PRO A 172 -5.49 15.87 5.32
N ALA A 173 -5.13 14.85 6.12
CA ALA A 173 -5.39 14.83 7.56
C ALA A 173 -4.73 15.99 8.33
N ASP A 174 -3.66 16.59 7.80
CA ASP A 174 -2.99 17.76 8.36
C ASP A 174 -3.76 19.08 8.16
N LEU A 175 -4.80 19.05 7.33
CA LEU A 175 -5.68 20.19 7.06
C LEU A 175 -7.09 20.01 7.66
N ALA A 176 -7.39 18.84 8.23
CA ALA A 176 -8.71 18.50 8.78
C ALA A 176 -8.98 19.07 10.18
#